data_c946eeb09c86ce4a4d913d0e74fbadda
#
_entry.id   c946eeb09c86ce4a4d913d0e74fbadda
#
_cell.length_a   1.000
_cell.length_b   1.000
_cell.length_c   1.000
_cell.angle_alpha   90.00
_cell.angle_beta   90.00
_cell.angle_gamma   90.00
#
_symmetry.space_group_name_H-M   'P 1'
#
loop_
_entity.id
_entity.type
_entity.pdbx_description
1 polymer ?
#
loop_
_entity_poly.entity_id
_entity_poly.type
_entity_poly.pdbx_seq_one_letter_code
_entity_poly.pdbx_strand_id
1 'polypeptide(L)'
;FLLLGQILLDKGIIDNTTLEKSIHDYRSENAISDLDMVLEDKDSINHLIGHFFANTGIDPSAIDIMYLELLFNSFIRFVGDDYTPLSAEICDSFSADCMVRQDIEGSYAISTYIGMSQTTAINFASRYVNESFSVYDEYVQASLDDFLNLNNGLFLVNCSNDQALELTLTAPEHFDGQTRSFNKACKLKLLYPFGAIHFIIEF
;
A
#
# COMPACT_ATOMS: atom_id res chain seq x y z
N PHE A 1 2.99 -19.29 2.29
CA PHE A 1 1.62 -19.25 1.72
C PHE A 1 1.47 -18.11 0.71
N LEU A 2 1.94 -16.90 1.04
CA LEU A 2 1.81 -15.69 0.21
C LEU A 2 2.48 -15.83 -1.16
N LEU A 3 3.71 -16.38 -1.20
CA LEU A 3 4.45 -16.60 -2.45
C LEU A 3 3.77 -17.59 -3.39
N LEU A 4 3.15 -18.63 -2.82
CA LEU A 4 2.44 -19.66 -3.61
C LEU A 4 1.18 -19.08 -4.27
N GLY A 5 0.40 -18.29 -3.52
CA GLY A 5 -0.79 -17.62 -4.05
C GLY A 5 -0.47 -16.70 -5.21
N GLN A 6 0.63 -15.93 -5.11
CA GLN A 6 1.13 -15.08 -6.19
C GLN A 6 1.49 -15.89 -7.43
N ILE A 7 2.28 -16.94 -7.27
CA ILE A 7 2.70 -17.80 -8.40
C ILE A 7 1.49 -18.41 -9.12
N LEU A 8 0.46 -18.78 -8.36
CA LEU A 8 -0.76 -19.36 -8.92
C LEU A 8 -1.59 -18.31 -9.69
N LEU A 9 -1.65 -17.07 -9.20
CA LEU A 9 -2.27 -15.94 -9.91
C LEU A 9 -1.52 -15.58 -11.19
N ASP A 10 -0.20 -15.41 -11.09
CA ASP A 10 0.65 -15.03 -12.23
C ASP A 10 0.63 -16.07 -13.36
N LYS A 11 0.44 -17.34 -13.00
CA LYS A 11 0.26 -18.46 -13.95
C LYS A 11 -1.18 -18.64 -14.43
N GLY A 12 -2.11 -17.84 -13.95
CA GLY A 12 -3.54 -17.96 -14.28
C GLY A 12 -4.19 -19.27 -13.83
N ILE A 13 -3.60 -19.94 -12.83
CA ILE A 13 -4.13 -21.20 -12.27
C ILE A 13 -5.31 -20.95 -11.36
N ILE A 14 -5.28 -19.84 -10.63
CA ILE A 14 -6.39 -19.32 -9.81
C ILE A 14 -6.64 -17.88 -10.17
N ASP A 15 -7.86 -17.41 -9.97
CA ASP A 15 -8.24 -16.01 -10.04
C ASP A 15 -8.20 -15.35 -8.64
N ASN A 16 -8.34 -14.03 -8.61
CA ASN A 16 -8.36 -13.28 -7.35
C ASN A 16 -9.46 -13.75 -6.40
N THR A 17 -10.65 -14.07 -6.93
CA THR A 17 -11.80 -14.52 -6.15
C THR A 17 -11.52 -15.88 -5.47
N THR A 18 -10.85 -16.78 -6.18
CA THR A 18 -10.47 -18.11 -5.64
C THR A 18 -9.39 -17.97 -4.57
N LEU A 19 -8.39 -17.12 -4.78
CA LEU A 19 -7.36 -16.86 -3.77
C LEU A 19 -7.97 -16.25 -2.50
N GLU A 20 -8.83 -15.26 -2.67
CA GLU A 20 -9.57 -14.59 -1.61
C GLU A 20 -10.37 -15.57 -0.76
N LYS A 21 -11.18 -16.40 -1.42
CA LYS A 21 -11.94 -17.41 -0.74
C LYS A 21 -11.06 -18.38 0.04
N SER A 22 -9.94 -18.83 -0.55
CA SER A 22 -8.99 -19.72 0.11
C SER A 22 -8.35 -19.09 1.34
N ILE A 23 -8.04 -17.79 1.31
CA ILE A 23 -7.51 -17.05 2.45
C ILE A 23 -8.58 -16.92 3.55
N HIS A 24 -9.80 -16.55 3.16
CA HIS A 24 -10.92 -16.45 4.11
C HIS A 24 -11.23 -17.80 4.78
N ASP A 25 -11.32 -18.89 4.01
CA ASP A 25 -11.56 -20.23 4.51
C ASP A 25 -10.44 -20.68 5.47
N TYR A 26 -9.17 -20.43 5.11
CA TYR A 26 -8.02 -20.72 5.97
C TYR A 26 -8.08 -19.97 7.30
N ARG A 27 -8.39 -18.66 7.28
CA ARG A 27 -8.54 -17.86 8.50
C ARG A 27 -9.68 -18.38 9.39
N SER A 28 -10.82 -18.72 8.78
CA SER A 28 -11.99 -19.24 9.52
C SER A 28 -11.75 -20.63 10.10
N GLU A 29 -11.04 -21.51 9.40
CA GLU A 29 -10.74 -22.88 9.85
C GLU A 29 -9.68 -22.94 10.94
N ASN A 30 -8.77 -21.97 10.98
CA ASN A 30 -7.69 -21.95 11.98
C ASN A 30 -8.03 -21.12 13.23
N ALA A 31 -9.28 -20.64 13.36
CA ALA A 31 -9.86 -20.02 14.56
C ALA A 31 -8.91 -19.02 15.25
N ILE A 32 -8.29 -18.14 14.47
CA ILE A 32 -7.47 -17.06 15.03
C ILE A 32 -8.44 -16.08 15.71
N SER A 33 -8.36 -15.97 17.03
CA SER A 33 -9.22 -15.05 17.79
C SER A 33 -8.84 -13.62 17.48
N ASP A 34 -9.81 -12.69 17.56
CA ASP A 34 -9.57 -11.24 17.32
C ASP A 34 -8.45 -10.69 18.22
N LEU A 35 -8.22 -11.31 19.39
CA LEU A 35 -7.17 -10.93 20.33
C LEU A 35 -5.78 -11.42 19.87
N ASP A 36 -5.72 -12.62 19.30
CA ASP A 36 -4.48 -13.18 18.74
C ASP A 36 -4.09 -12.41 17.46
N MET A 37 -5.07 -11.97 16.67
CA MET A 37 -4.84 -11.08 15.52
C MET A 37 -4.20 -9.74 15.92
N VAL A 38 -4.63 -9.12 17.02
CA VAL A 38 -4.05 -7.84 17.51
C VAL A 38 -2.62 -8.03 18.04
N LEU A 39 -2.27 -9.19 18.54
CA LEU A 39 -0.91 -9.53 19.01
C LEU A 39 0.00 -9.99 17.86
N GLU A 40 -0.54 -10.71 16.88
CA GLU A 40 0.17 -11.07 15.65
C GLU A 40 0.41 -9.86 14.73
N ASP A 41 -0.45 -8.83 14.78
CA ASP A 41 -0.35 -7.66 13.89
C ASP A 41 0.98 -6.91 14.00
N LYS A 42 1.52 -6.69 15.20
CA LYS A 42 2.81 -6.01 15.35
C LYS A 42 3.98 -6.85 14.85
N ASP A 43 4.00 -8.13 15.15
CA ASP A 43 5.02 -9.05 14.66
C ASP A 43 4.86 -9.31 13.16
N SER A 44 3.62 -9.33 12.66
CA SER A 44 3.28 -9.45 11.24
C SER A 44 3.73 -8.23 10.43
N ILE A 45 3.49 -7.02 10.90
CA ILE A 45 3.93 -5.78 10.24
C ILE A 45 5.45 -5.68 10.25
N ASN A 46 6.12 -5.95 11.37
CA ASN A 46 7.59 -5.95 11.44
C ASN A 46 8.21 -7.01 10.53
N HIS A 47 7.58 -8.19 10.44
CA HIS A 47 8.00 -9.24 9.53
C HIS A 47 7.82 -8.84 8.06
N LEU A 48 6.71 -8.17 7.72
CA LEU A 48 6.46 -7.62 6.41
C LEU A 48 7.47 -6.54 6.02
N ILE A 49 7.82 -5.65 6.94
CA ILE A 49 8.82 -4.61 6.70
C ILE A 49 10.18 -5.23 6.47
N GLY A 50 10.57 -6.23 7.27
CA GLY A 50 11.80 -6.98 7.05
C GLY A 50 11.86 -7.66 5.67
N HIS A 51 10.73 -8.18 5.19
CA HIS A 51 10.63 -8.74 3.84
C HIS A 51 10.56 -7.68 2.74
N PHE A 52 10.02 -6.49 3.02
CA PHE A 52 9.89 -5.42 2.04
C PHE A 52 11.24 -5.06 1.42
N PHE A 53 12.26 -4.89 2.26
CA PHE A 53 13.60 -4.53 1.78
C PHE A 53 14.51 -5.72 1.45
N ALA A 54 14.25 -6.92 2.01
CA ALA A 54 15.13 -8.08 1.89
C ALA A 54 15.46 -8.47 0.44
N ASN A 55 14.51 -8.31 -0.48
CA ASN A 55 14.66 -8.67 -1.89
C ASN A 55 15.06 -7.49 -2.79
N THR A 56 15.17 -6.28 -2.24
CA THR A 56 15.44 -5.06 -3.00
C THR A 56 16.91 -4.67 -3.01
N GLY A 57 17.70 -5.21 -2.09
CA GLY A 57 19.10 -4.77 -1.88
C GLY A 57 19.21 -3.35 -1.32
N ILE A 58 18.11 -2.76 -0.85
CA ILE A 58 18.09 -1.47 -0.15
C ILE A 58 18.24 -1.77 1.34
N ASP A 59 19.15 -1.07 1.99
CA ASP A 59 19.29 -1.06 3.46
C ASP A 59 18.41 0.06 4.03
N PRO A 60 17.26 -0.27 4.66
CA PRO A 60 16.31 0.73 5.10
C PRO A 60 16.84 1.48 6.33
N SER A 61 16.67 2.78 6.32
CA SER A 61 16.87 3.59 7.51
C SER A 61 15.73 3.40 8.52
N ALA A 62 15.93 3.83 9.76
CA ALA A 62 14.85 3.82 10.75
C ALA A 62 13.63 4.65 10.32
N ILE A 63 13.86 5.69 9.51
CA ILE A 63 12.78 6.54 8.97
C ILE A 63 11.97 5.80 7.90
N ASP A 64 12.64 5.03 7.02
CA ASP A 64 11.96 4.19 6.01
C ASP A 64 11.07 3.13 6.68
N ILE A 65 11.59 2.50 7.75
CA ILE A 65 10.83 1.53 8.53
C ILE A 65 9.59 2.18 9.15
N MET A 66 9.74 3.34 9.79
CA MET A 66 8.64 4.08 10.39
C MET A 66 7.59 4.49 9.33
N TYR A 67 8.01 4.87 8.13
CA TYR A 67 7.09 5.18 7.03
C TYR A 67 6.25 3.96 6.65
N LEU A 68 6.87 2.80 6.50
CA LEU A 68 6.16 1.57 6.12
C LEU A 68 5.24 1.05 7.24
N GLU A 69 5.65 1.12 8.50
CA GLU A 69 4.78 0.80 9.63
C GLU A 69 3.50 1.65 9.60
N LEU A 70 3.65 2.95 9.37
CA LEU A 70 2.52 3.86 9.27
C LEU A 70 1.65 3.54 8.07
N LEU A 71 2.25 3.26 6.92
CA LEU A 71 1.54 2.92 5.69
C LEU A 71 0.68 1.67 5.86
N PHE A 72 1.23 0.58 6.40
CA PHE A 72 0.47 -0.64 6.66
C PHE A 72 -0.67 -0.41 7.66
N ASN A 73 -0.40 0.33 8.74
CA ASN A 73 -1.43 0.71 9.71
C ASN A 73 -2.53 1.57 9.08
N SER A 74 -2.20 2.46 8.14
CA SER A 74 -3.18 3.26 7.40
C SER A 74 -4.06 2.39 6.51
N PHE A 75 -3.49 1.42 5.80
CA PHE A 75 -4.27 0.47 5.02
C PHE A 75 -5.21 -0.36 5.89
N ILE A 76 -4.72 -0.94 6.99
CA ILE A 76 -5.54 -1.71 7.94
C ILE A 76 -6.70 -0.87 8.46
N ARG A 77 -6.40 0.34 8.90
CA ARG A 77 -7.38 1.19 9.58
C ARG A 77 -8.46 1.76 8.65
N PHE A 78 -8.08 2.15 7.44
CA PHE A 78 -8.95 2.92 6.56
C PHE A 78 -9.50 2.14 5.38
N VAL A 79 -8.86 1.04 4.98
CA VAL A 79 -9.27 0.24 3.82
C VAL A 79 -9.69 -1.17 4.23
N GLY A 80 -9.04 -1.73 5.25
CA GLY A 80 -9.30 -3.05 5.80
C GLY A 80 -8.06 -3.91 5.88
N ASP A 81 -8.09 -4.92 6.74
CA ASP A 81 -7.00 -5.86 7.01
C ASP A 81 -7.03 -7.11 6.12
N ASP A 82 -8.02 -7.21 5.23
CA ASP A 82 -8.28 -8.37 4.37
C ASP A 82 -7.40 -8.40 3.11
N TYR A 83 -6.22 -7.78 3.15
CA TYR A 83 -5.26 -7.81 2.06
C TYR A 83 -4.14 -8.84 2.27
N THR A 84 -3.53 -9.24 1.16
CA THR A 84 -2.31 -10.04 1.12
C THR A 84 -1.19 -9.19 0.54
N PRO A 85 -0.18 -8.80 1.33
CA PRO A 85 0.98 -8.11 0.80
C PRO A 85 1.87 -9.10 0.05
N LEU A 86 2.42 -8.64 -1.07
CA LEU A 86 3.40 -9.40 -1.84
C LEU A 86 4.79 -8.82 -1.61
N SER A 87 5.83 -9.62 -1.93
CA SER A 87 7.21 -9.16 -1.81
C SER A 87 7.43 -7.88 -2.61
N ALA A 88 8.14 -6.94 -2.00
CA ALA A 88 8.55 -5.75 -2.70
C ALA A 88 9.59 -6.06 -3.79
N GLU A 89 9.58 -5.27 -4.83
CA GLU A 89 10.51 -5.36 -5.94
C GLU A 89 11.06 -3.99 -6.33
N ILE A 90 12.26 -3.96 -6.88
CA ILE A 90 12.80 -2.76 -7.52
C ILE A 90 11.97 -2.47 -8.76
N CYS A 91 11.62 -1.20 -8.94
CA CYS A 91 10.74 -0.75 -10.00
C CYS A 91 11.40 0.38 -10.80
N ASP A 92 11.73 0.11 -12.07
CA ASP A 92 12.30 1.11 -12.98
C ASP A 92 11.23 1.94 -13.68
N SER A 93 10.02 1.40 -13.81
CA SER A 93 8.88 2.09 -14.38
C SER A 93 7.57 1.45 -13.95
N PHE A 94 6.51 2.25 -13.91
CA PHE A 94 5.17 1.78 -13.58
C PHE A 94 4.11 2.60 -14.30
N SER A 95 2.98 1.95 -14.62
CA SER A 95 1.77 2.61 -15.10
C SER A 95 0.54 1.93 -14.51
N ALA A 96 -0.51 2.71 -14.28
CA ALA A 96 -1.79 2.20 -13.83
C ALA A 96 -2.92 3.07 -14.43
N ASP A 97 -4.15 2.56 -14.44
CA ASP A 97 -5.31 3.34 -14.91
C ASP A 97 -5.51 4.59 -14.05
N CYS A 98 -5.31 4.43 -12.74
CA CYS A 98 -5.37 5.49 -11.74
C CYS A 98 -4.03 5.50 -11.00
N MET A 99 -3.34 6.63 -10.99
CA MET A 99 -2.07 6.79 -10.27
C MET A 99 -1.95 8.20 -9.70
N VAL A 100 -1.71 8.28 -8.39
CA VAL A 100 -1.49 9.53 -7.66
C VAL A 100 -0.10 9.53 -7.08
N ARG A 101 0.59 10.68 -7.15
CA ARG A 101 1.89 10.96 -6.55
C ARG A 101 1.77 12.05 -5.52
N GLN A 102 2.55 11.96 -4.45
CA GLN A 102 2.82 13.08 -3.55
C GLN A 102 4.26 13.01 -3.05
N ASP A 103 4.93 14.16 -3.02
CA ASP A 103 6.30 14.26 -2.55
C ASP A 103 6.35 14.71 -1.09
N ILE A 104 7.28 14.13 -0.37
CA ILE A 104 7.75 14.56 0.94
C ILE A 104 9.09 15.23 0.70
N GLU A 105 9.22 16.50 1.10
CA GLU A 105 10.39 17.33 0.89
C GLU A 105 10.98 17.79 2.23
N GLY A 106 12.27 18.13 2.23
CA GLY A 106 12.98 18.64 3.40
C GLY A 106 14.24 17.86 3.71
N SER A 107 14.51 17.67 5.01
CA SER A 107 15.70 16.94 5.46
C SER A 107 15.66 15.42 5.16
N TYR A 108 14.51 14.90 4.83
CA TYR A 108 14.26 13.56 4.27
C TYR A 108 13.30 13.73 3.10
N ALA A 109 13.70 13.28 1.91
CA ALA A 109 12.92 13.47 0.70
C ALA A 109 12.64 12.15 0.00
N ILE A 110 11.36 11.88 -0.26
CA ILE A 110 10.89 10.72 -1.05
C ILE A 110 9.68 11.13 -1.88
N SER A 111 9.47 10.43 -3.00
CA SER A 111 8.21 10.49 -3.74
C SER A 111 7.41 9.22 -3.50
N THR A 112 6.14 9.38 -3.18
CA THR A 112 5.23 8.27 -2.90
C THR A 112 4.14 8.20 -3.95
N TYR A 113 3.80 6.99 -4.39
CA TYR A 113 2.78 6.77 -5.40
C TYR A 113 1.82 5.68 -4.96
N ILE A 114 0.54 5.86 -5.25
CA ILE A 114 -0.47 4.81 -5.18
C ILE A 114 -1.07 4.62 -6.57
N GLY A 115 -1.10 3.36 -7.05
CA GLY A 115 -1.59 3.06 -8.40
C GLY A 115 -2.42 1.79 -8.44
N MET A 116 -3.50 1.80 -9.23
CA MET A 116 -4.43 0.68 -9.36
C MET A 116 -5.30 0.79 -10.61
N SER A 117 -6.11 -0.24 -10.89
CA SER A 117 -7.14 -0.17 -11.93
C SER A 117 -8.31 0.72 -11.49
N GLN A 118 -9.09 1.25 -12.44
CA GLN A 118 -10.28 2.06 -12.11
C GLN A 118 -11.28 1.30 -11.23
N THR A 119 -11.51 0.02 -11.53
CA THR A 119 -12.40 -0.81 -10.71
C THR A 119 -11.89 -0.94 -9.28
N THR A 120 -10.58 -1.13 -9.09
CA THR A 120 -9.96 -1.18 -7.78
C THR A 120 -10.08 0.16 -7.05
N ALA A 121 -9.87 1.29 -7.76
CA ALA A 121 -9.98 2.63 -7.18
C ALA A 121 -11.40 2.94 -6.68
N ILE A 122 -12.43 2.55 -7.43
CA ILE A 122 -13.84 2.69 -7.02
C ILE A 122 -14.10 1.93 -5.71
N ASN A 123 -13.65 0.68 -5.62
CA ASN A 123 -13.83 -0.13 -4.41
C ASN A 123 -12.97 0.37 -3.24
N PHE A 124 -11.74 0.81 -3.51
CA PHE A 124 -10.88 1.45 -2.52
C PHE A 124 -11.57 2.67 -1.91
N ALA A 125 -12.02 3.61 -2.75
CA ALA A 125 -12.72 4.82 -2.30
C ALA A 125 -13.97 4.47 -1.50
N SER A 126 -14.75 3.47 -1.97
CA SER A 126 -15.96 3.03 -1.27
C SER A 126 -15.68 2.54 0.14
N ARG A 127 -14.58 1.81 0.34
CA ARG A 127 -14.15 1.39 1.69
C ARG A 127 -13.60 2.54 2.51
N TYR A 128 -12.75 3.36 1.90
CA TYR A 128 -12.06 4.46 2.57
C TYR A 128 -13.01 5.47 3.18
N VAL A 129 -14.03 5.91 2.43
CA VAL A 129 -15.02 6.88 2.93
C VAL A 129 -16.29 6.25 3.48
N ASN A 130 -16.40 4.90 3.44
CA ASN A 130 -17.58 4.12 3.84
C ASN A 130 -18.86 4.56 3.10
N GLU A 131 -18.73 4.80 1.79
CA GLU A 131 -19.83 5.14 0.88
C GLU A 131 -19.73 4.29 -0.39
N SER A 132 -20.81 4.13 -1.14
CA SER A 132 -20.83 3.31 -2.35
C SER A 132 -20.61 4.16 -3.59
N PHE A 133 -19.52 3.92 -4.31
CA PHE A 133 -19.26 4.47 -5.64
C PHE A 133 -19.48 3.40 -6.72
N SER A 134 -19.87 3.82 -7.91
CA SER A 134 -20.11 2.94 -9.06
C SER A 134 -19.37 3.36 -10.33
N VAL A 135 -18.79 4.55 -10.32
CA VAL A 135 -18.02 5.12 -11.44
C VAL A 135 -16.75 5.77 -10.92
N TYR A 136 -15.71 5.79 -11.75
CA TYR A 136 -14.49 6.53 -11.46
C TYR A 136 -14.72 8.00 -11.80
N ASP A 137 -14.86 8.82 -10.79
CA ASP A 137 -15.14 10.25 -10.87
C ASP A 137 -14.22 11.06 -9.95
N GLU A 138 -14.49 12.35 -9.84
CA GLU A 138 -13.72 13.28 -9.00
C GLU A 138 -13.73 12.92 -7.50
N TYR A 139 -14.79 12.26 -7.00
CA TYR A 139 -14.86 11.85 -5.60
C TYR A 139 -13.96 10.64 -5.33
N VAL A 140 -13.90 9.70 -6.28
CA VAL A 140 -12.97 8.58 -6.21
C VAL A 140 -11.53 9.08 -6.29
N GLN A 141 -11.22 10.02 -7.19
CA GLN A 141 -9.90 10.66 -7.27
C GLN A 141 -9.53 11.37 -5.96
N ALA A 142 -10.43 12.19 -5.43
CA ALA A 142 -10.23 12.88 -4.16
C ALA A 142 -9.98 11.92 -2.98
N SER A 143 -10.59 10.73 -2.99
CA SER A 143 -10.36 9.71 -1.97
C SER A 143 -8.94 9.14 -2.02
N LEU A 144 -8.35 8.99 -3.22
CA LEU A 144 -6.94 8.57 -3.38
C LEU A 144 -5.99 9.66 -2.91
N ASP A 145 -6.28 10.93 -3.28
CA ASP A 145 -5.51 12.10 -2.86
C ASP A 145 -5.51 12.23 -1.33
N ASP A 146 -6.69 12.11 -0.73
CA ASP A 146 -6.86 12.26 0.71
C ASP A 146 -6.16 11.15 1.49
N PHE A 147 -6.27 9.88 1.05
CA PHE A 147 -5.55 8.77 1.66
C PHE A 147 -4.04 9.00 1.65
N LEU A 148 -3.48 9.37 0.49
CA LEU A 148 -2.03 9.59 0.36
C LEU A 148 -1.59 10.79 1.21
N ASN A 149 -2.35 11.89 1.16
CA ASN A 149 -2.10 13.09 1.95
C ASN A 149 -2.22 12.84 3.46
N LEU A 150 -3.21 12.04 3.89
CA LEU A 150 -3.38 11.63 5.28
C LEU A 150 -2.18 10.82 5.77
N ASN A 151 -1.80 9.78 5.01
CA ASN A 151 -0.66 8.92 5.38
C ASN A 151 0.64 9.72 5.49
N ASN A 152 0.94 10.52 4.47
CA ASN A 152 2.14 11.34 4.44
C ASN A 152 2.12 12.44 5.51
N GLY A 153 0.94 13.04 5.77
CA GLY A 153 0.77 14.02 6.83
C GLY A 153 1.02 13.45 8.23
N LEU A 154 0.51 12.25 8.51
CA LEU A 154 0.79 11.53 9.76
C LEU A 154 2.29 11.22 9.90
N PHE A 155 2.95 10.84 8.81
CA PHE A 155 4.39 10.64 8.81
C PHE A 155 5.16 11.90 9.16
N LEU A 156 4.80 13.05 8.58
CA LEU A 156 5.42 14.33 8.93
C LEU A 156 5.30 14.64 10.42
N VAL A 157 4.13 14.44 10.99
CA VAL A 157 3.90 14.67 12.42
C VAL A 157 4.79 13.76 13.27
N ASN A 158 4.91 12.48 12.92
CA ASN A 158 5.77 11.54 13.63
C ASN A 158 7.26 11.92 13.51
N CYS A 159 7.72 12.27 12.30
CA CYS A 159 9.08 12.75 12.09
C CYS A 159 9.41 14.02 12.88
N SER A 160 8.49 14.98 12.94
CA SER A 160 8.67 16.20 13.71
C SER A 160 8.77 15.94 15.21
N ASN A 161 7.92 15.04 15.73
CA ASN A 161 7.87 14.74 17.15
C ASN A 161 9.05 13.87 17.62
N ASP A 162 9.43 12.86 16.84
CA ASP A 162 10.36 11.83 17.27
C ASP A 162 11.82 12.13 16.85
N GLN A 163 11.98 12.85 15.72
CA GLN A 163 13.29 13.07 15.11
C GLN A 163 13.64 14.53 14.88
N ALA A 164 12.75 15.47 15.26
CA ALA A 164 12.91 16.90 15.03
C ALA A 164 13.23 17.26 13.56
N LEU A 165 12.67 16.50 12.61
CA LEU A 165 12.83 16.77 11.17
C LEU A 165 11.77 17.77 10.70
N GLU A 166 12.20 18.71 9.89
CA GLU A 166 11.30 19.65 9.19
C GLU A 166 11.04 19.12 7.78
N LEU A 167 9.80 18.66 7.56
CA LEU A 167 9.34 18.11 6.29
C LEU A 167 8.10 18.87 5.81
N THR A 168 7.91 18.90 4.49
CA THR A 168 6.74 19.49 3.84
C THR A 168 6.15 18.52 2.81
N LEU A 169 4.88 18.68 2.48
CA LEU A 169 4.21 17.92 1.42
C LEU A 169 3.93 18.80 0.22
N THR A 170 4.09 18.23 -0.96
CA THR A 170 3.52 18.81 -2.18
C THR A 170 2.02 18.54 -2.26
N ALA A 171 1.32 19.20 -3.18
CA ALA A 171 -0.02 18.78 -3.55
C ALA A 171 0.04 17.42 -4.27
N PRO A 172 -0.97 16.54 -4.12
CA PRO A 172 -1.10 15.33 -4.92
C PRO A 172 -1.17 15.65 -6.42
N GLU A 173 -0.55 14.80 -7.24
CA GLU A 173 -0.54 14.91 -8.71
C GLU A 173 -1.02 13.59 -9.33
N HIS A 174 -1.90 13.68 -10.35
CA HIS A 174 -2.44 12.54 -11.07
C HIS A 174 -1.65 12.20 -12.33
N PHE A 175 -1.38 10.90 -12.52
CA PHE A 175 -0.69 10.33 -13.68
C PHE A 175 -1.48 9.19 -14.32
N ASP A 176 -2.80 9.31 -14.35
CA ASP A 176 -3.73 8.28 -14.82
C ASP A 176 -3.41 7.84 -16.25
N GLY A 177 -3.20 6.52 -16.43
CA GLY A 177 -2.83 5.93 -17.72
C GLY A 177 -1.42 6.27 -18.24
N GLN A 178 -0.63 7.04 -17.48
CA GLN A 178 0.72 7.43 -17.90
C GLN A 178 1.77 6.47 -17.31
N THR A 179 2.85 6.24 -18.08
CA THR A 179 4.01 5.52 -17.55
C THR A 179 4.98 6.51 -16.90
N ARG A 180 5.33 6.22 -15.64
CA ARG A 180 6.40 6.93 -14.93
C ARG A 180 7.64 6.07 -14.89
N SER A 181 8.81 6.69 -15.12
CA SER A 181 10.11 6.05 -14.95
C SER A 181 10.75 6.55 -13.65
N PHE A 182 11.42 5.66 -12.95
CA PHE A 182 12.03 5.89 -11.66
C PHE A 182 13.55 5.69 -11.74
N ASN A 183 14.29 6.41 -10.91
CA ASN A 183 15.73 6.19 -10.77
C ASN A 183 16.05 5.09 -9.75
N LYS A 184 15.37 5.12 -8.63
CA LYS A 184 15.50 4.14 -7.55
C LYS A 184 14.18 4.06 -6.80
N ALA A 185 13.37 3.09 -7.12
CA ALA A 185 12.07 2.92 -6.48
C ALA A 185 11.80 1.49 -6.05
N CYS A 186 11.08 1.36 -4.94
CA CYS A 186 10.52 0.09 -4.47
C CYS A 186 9.02 0.09 -4.68
N LYS A 187 8.50 -0.99 -5.25
CA LYS A 187 7.07 -1.22 -5.45
C LYS A 187 6.59 -2.34 -4.53
N LEU A 188 5.58 -2.04 -3.73
CA LEU A 188 4.81 -2.99 -2.94
C LEU A 188 3.47 -3.22 -3.62
N LYS A 189 3.04 -4.48 -3.69
CA LYS A 189 1.72 -4.85 -4.19
C LYS A 189 0.88 -5.44 -3.07
N LEU A 190 -0.27 -4.84 -2.82
CA LEU A 190 -1.27 -5.31 -1.87
C LEU A 190 -2.44 -5.91 -2.63
N LEU A 191 -2.73 -7.18 -2.41
CA LEU A 191 -3.87 -7.86 -3.01
C LEU A 191 -5.05 -7.81 -2.06
N TYR A 192 -6.02 -6.98 -2.39
CA TYR A 192 -7.33 -6.97 -1.76
C TYR A 192 -8.31 -7.86 -2.53
N PRO A 193 -9.42 -8.29 -1.89
CA PRO A 193 -10.51 -8.99 -2.56
C PRO A 193 -11.05 -8.27 -3.79
N PHE A 194 -11.01 -6.95 -3.78
CA PHE A 194 -11.53 -6.11 -4.86
C PHE A 194 -10.48 -5.70 -5.91
N GLY A 195 -9.22 -6.13 -5.75
CA GLY A 195 -8.18 -5.88 -6.72
C GLY A 195 -6.80 -5.59 -6.11
N ALA A 196 -5.83 -5.32 -6.98
CA ALA A 196 -4.46 -5.05 -6.60
C ALA A 196 -4.22 -3.54 -6.43
N ILE A 197 -3.61 -3.16 -5.31
CA ILE A 197 -3.09 -1.83 -5.07
C ILE A 197 -1.57 -1.90 -5.13
N HIS A 198 -0.97 -1.00 -5.89
CA HIS A 198 0.47 -0.82 -5.96
C HIS A 198 0.86 0.44 -5.21
N PHE A 199 1.77 0.30 -4.27
CA PHE A 199 2.38 1.42 -3.57
C PHE A 199 3.86 1.50 -3.93
N ILE A 200 4.35 2.67 -4.30
CA ILE A 200 5.71 2.86 -4.78
C ILE A 200 6.36 3.95 -3.95
N ILE A 201 7.59 3.73 -3.53
CA ILE A 201 8.45 4.71 -2.88
C ILE A 201 9.68 4.91 -3.77
N GLU A 202 9.87 6.13 -4.25
CA GLU A 202 11.07 6.56 -4.96
C GLU A 202 11.95 7.35 -4.00
N PHE A 203 13.23 6.93 -3.88
CA PHE A 203 14.23 7.48 -2.97
C PHE A 203 15.17 8.47 -3.64
#